data_7ca5c96f06ea71f2cd755ca4e1cad7ee
#
_entry.id   7ca5c96f06ea71f2cd755ca4e1cad7ee
#
_cell.length_a   1.000
_cell.length_b   1.000
_cell.length_c   1.000
_cell.angle_alpha   90.00
_cell.angle_beta   90.00
_cell.angle_gamma   90.00
#
_symmetry.space_group_name_H-M   'P 1'
#
loop_
_entity.id
_entity.type
_entity.pdbx_description
1 polymer ?
#
loop_
_entity_poly.entity_id
_entity_poly.type
_entity_poly.pdbx_seq_one_letter_code
_entity_poly.pdbx_strand_id
1 'polypeptide(L)'
;MTTNGRIPDASTPPLPEPLEQSRTGRIAVTVVLVALLVMWAWIWFFAPRENVDRFSERAFPEAADPICAAAHDKILALPSGRQTPIVAERAAVVREGTEIVEDMVADLEAIAHLVTDPDDADILRQWFGDWHDLYLADRWAHVERLESATPDTPGEDLAFLVQDLQYGRRIDGLANVNDIEACVVPGDI
;
A
#
# COMPACT_ATOMS: atom_id res chain seq x y z
N MET A 1 -80.89 29.31 -15.18
CA MET A 1 -80.51 27.92 -15.44
C MET A 1 -79.12 27.72 -14.84
N THR A 2 -79.07 27.20 -13.62
CA THR A 2 -77.81 26.96 -12.84
C THR A 2 -77.57 25.49 -12.87
N THR A 3 -76.49 25.05 -13.57
CA THR A 3 -76.09 23.68 -13.69
C THR A 3 -75.16 23.38 -12.52
N ASN A 4 -75.63 22.57 -11.58
CA ASN A 4 -74.90 22.09 -10.40
C ASN A 4 -73.99 20.93 -10.81
N GLY A 5 -72.72 21.23 -11.04
CA GLY A 5 -71.68 20.21 -11.31
C GLY A 5 -71.26 19.52 -10.01
N ARG A 6 -71.72 18.28 -9.87
CA ARG A 6 -71.31 17.36 -8.77
C ARG A 6 -69.89 16.88 -9.06
N ILE A 7 -68.96 17.24 -8.19
CA ILE A 7 -67.58 16.74 -8.22
C ILE A 7 -67.64 15.25 -7.81
N PRO A 8 -67.06 14.30 -8.58
CA PRO A 8 -66.99 12.93 -8.17
C PRO A 8 -66.03 12.78 -6.98
N ASP A 9 -66.52 12.08 -5.97
CA ASP A 9 -65.77 11.69 -4.75
C ASP A 9 -64.54 10.92 -5.15
N ALA A 10 -63.35 11.44 -4.88
CA ALA A 10 -62.09 10.74 -5.05
C ALA A 10 -61.98 9.67 -3.97
N SER A 11 -62.39 8.47 -4.27
CA SER A 11 -62.19 7.30 -3.41
C SER A 11 -60.70 7.08 -3.13
N THR A 12 -60.30 7.43 -1.92
CA THR A 12 -58.96 7.18 -1.39
C THR A 12 -58.68 5.65 -1.48
N PRO A 13 -57.60 5.25 -2.13
CA PRO A 13 -57.24 3.82 -2.19
C PRO A 13 -57.05 3.27 -0.77
N PRO A 14 -57.52 2.04 -0.51
CA PRO A 14 -57.37 1.44 0.80
C PRO A 14 -55.90 1.29 1.15
N LEU A 15 -55.56 1.66 2.39
CA LEU A 15 -54.21 1.47 2.93
C LEU A 15 -53.83 -0.02 2.83
N PRO A 16 -52.58 -0.35 2.43
CA PRO A 16 -52.15 -1.72 2.37
C PRO A 16 -52.30 -2.37 3.75
N GLU A 17 -52.94 -3.53 3.80
CA GLU A 17 -53.11 -4.30 5.02
C GLU A 17 -51.73 -4.59 5.64
N PRO A 18 -51.56 -4.45 6.96
CA PRO A 18 -50.32 -4.81 7.63
C PRO A 18 -50.04 -6.28 7.40
N LEU A 19 -48.88 -6.58 6.79
CA LEU A 19 -48.42 -7.95 6.56
C LEU A 19 -48.45 -8.71 7.90
N GLU A 20 -49.35 -9.69 8.05
CA GLU A 20 -49.36 -10.62 9.18
C GLU A 20 -48.02 -11.37 9.23
N GLN A 21 -47.12 -10.86 10.06
CA GLN A 21 -45.84 -11.52 10.29
C GLN A 21 -46.08 -12.87 10.97
N SER A 22 -45.98 -13.92 10.19
CA SER A 22 -46.08 -15.30 10.69
C SER A 22 -45.08 -15.54 11.81
N ARG A 23 -45.48 -16.16 12.92
CA ARG A 23 -44.59 -16.56 14.02
C ARG A 23 -43.37 -17.34 13.51
N THR A 24 -43.55 -18.20 12.50
CA THR A 24 -42.52 -18.98 11.86
C THR A 24 -41.49 -18.08 11.15
N GLY A 25 -41.93 -17.00 10.49
CA GLY A 25 -41.03 -16.04 9.87
C GLY A 25 -40.17 -15.30 10.87
N ARG A 26 -40.74 -14.89 12.01
CA ARG A 26 -39.96 -14.24 13.09
C ARG A 26 -38.90 -15.17 13.69
N ILE A 27 -39.25 -16.43 13.93
CA ILE A 27 -38.32 -17.44 14.45
C ILE A 27 -37.17 -17.66 13.43
N ALA A 28 -37.49 -17.82 12.15
CA ALA A 28 -36.49 -18.01 11.12
C ALA A 28 -35.51 -16.81 11.05
N VAL A 29 -36.02 -15.57 11.06
CA VAL A 29 -35.17 -14.37 11.07
C VAL A 29 -34.30 -14.30 12.32
N THR A 30 -34.86 -14.62 13.51
CA THR A 30 -34.07 -14.62 14.75
C THR A 30 -32.97 -15.67 14.71
N VAL A 31 -33.23 -16.87 14.21
CA VAL A 31 -32.21 -17.93 14.08
C VAL A 31 -31.08 -17.49 13.14
N VAL A 32 -31.41 -16.90 11.99
CA VAL A 32 -30.41 -16.38 11.05
C VAL A 32 -29.56 -15.28 11.70
N LEU A 33 -30.19 -14.34 12.41
CA LEU A 33 -29.46 -13.27 13.11
C LEU A 33 -28.53 -13.83 14.19
N VAL A 34 -28.98 -14.78 14.98
CA VAL A 34 -28.14 -15.44 16.00
C VAL A 34 -27.00 -16.21 15.34
N ALA A 35 -27.25 -16.94 14.26
CA ALA A 35 -26.19 -17.64 13.52
C ALA A 35 -25.13 -16.67 12.96
N LEU A 36 -25.56 -15.54 12.41
CA LEU A 36 -24.64 -14.48 11.94
C LEU A 36 -23.83 -13.90 13.09
N LEU A 37 -24.45 -13.60 14.24
CA LEU A 37 -23.74 -13.09 15.40
C LEU A 37 -22.71 -14.09 15.94
N VAL A 38 -23.06 -15.37 16.02
CA VAL A 38 -22.13 -16.44 16.42
C VAL A 38 -20.97 -16.55 15.43
N MET A 39 -21.26 -16.51 14.11
CA MET A 39 -20.25 -16.54 13.07
C MET A 39 -19.30 -15.34 13.19
N TRP A 40 -19.82 -14.11 13.38
CA TRP A 40 -19.01 -12.93 13.56
C TRP A 40 -18.17 -12.98 14.85
N ALA A 41 -18.75 -13.46 15.96
CA ALA A 41 -18.01 -13.68 17.20
C ALA A 41 -16.88 -14.70 16.99
N TRP A 42 -17.18 -15.81 16.30
CA TRP A 42 -16.14 -16.80 15.95
C TRP A 42 -15.00 -16.18 15.13
N ILE A 43 -15.30 -15.45 14.07
CA ILE A 43 -14.28 -14.77 13.25
C ILE A 43 -13.48 -13.79 14.12
N TRP A 44 -14.15 -13.02 14.96
CA TRP A 44 -13.50 -12.02 15.81
C TRP A 44 -12.55 -12.61 16.87
N PHE A 45 -12.91 -13.76 17.44
CA PHE A 45 -12.14 -14.37 18.52
C PHE A 45 -11.18 -15.47 18.09
N PHE A 46 -11.45 -16.14 16.97
CA PHE A 46 -10.71 -17.34 16.54
C PHE A 46 -10.07 -17.24 15.15
N ALA A 47 -10.40 -16.23 14.34
CA ALA A 47 -9.69 -16.06 13.08
C ALA A 47 -8.20 -15.75 13.35
N PRO A 48 -7.29 -16.43 12.67
CA PRO A 48 -5.87 -16.11 12.79
C PRO A 48 -5.66 -14.65 12.41
N ARG A 49 -4.98 -13.91 13.28
CA ARG A 49 -4.65 -12.49 13.10
C ARG A 49 -3.22 -12.30 12.62
N GLU A 50 -2.56 -13.41 12.31
CA GLU A 50 -1.22 -13.36 11.75
C GLU A 50 -1.28 -12.74 10.37
N ASN A 51 -0.42 -11.76 10.15
CA ASN A 51 -0.29 -11.16 8.83
C ASN A 51 0.37 -12.20 7.92
N VAL A 52 -0.24 -12.46 6.76
CA VAL A 52 0.27 -13.43 5.78
C VAL A 52 1.64 -13.06 5.22
N ASP A 53 2.03 -11.78 5.32
CA ASP A 53 3.31 -11.27 4.84
C ASP A 53 4.38 -11.29 5.93
N ARG A 54 4.06 -11.81 7.14
CA ARG A 54 5.04 -11.92 8.22
C ARG A 54 5.84 -13.19 8.06
N PHE A 55 7.16 -13.04 7.96
CA PHE A 55 8.08 -14.20 7.90
C PHE A 55 7.98 -15.07 9.14
N SER A 56 7.96 -16.36 8.92
CA SER A 56 7.96 -17.39 9.97
C SER A 56 9.27 -17.39 10.77
N GLU A 57 10.38 -16.99 10.14
CA GLU A 57 11.72 -16.96 10.70
C GLU A 57 12.22 -15.52 10.86
N ARG A 58 12.97 -15.27 11.93
CA ARG A 58 13.51 -13.94 12.26
C ARG A 58 14.92 -13.68 11.74
N ALA A 59 15.59 -14.70 11.20
CA ALA A 59 16.99 -14.60 10.79
C ALA A 59 17.22 -13.53 9.72
N PHE A 60 16.36 -13.47 8.69
CA PHE A 60 16.43 -12.45 7.65
C PHE A 60 16.12 -11.05 8.20
N PRO A 61 14.97 -10.80 8.88
CA PRO A 61 14.67 -9.49 9.45
C PRO A 61 15.79 -8.94 10.36
N GLU A 62 16.33 -9.76 11.24
CA GLU A 62 17.41 -9.35 12.17
C GLU A 62 18.71 -8.99 11.44
N ALA A 63 19.01 -9.65 10.31
CA ALA A 63 20.17 -9.34 9.49
C ALA A 63 19.94 -8.15 8.54
N ALA A 64 18.70 -7.95 8.08
CA ALA A 64 18.31 -6.90 7.13
C ALA A 64 18.27 -5.51 7.76
N ASP A 65 17.76 -5.38 8.99
CA ASP A 65 17.56 -4.09 9.65
C ASP A 65 18.85 -3.24 9.73
N PRO A 66 20.03 -3.77 10.17
CA PRO A 66 21.25 -2.98 10.19
C PRO A 66 21.76 -2.60 8.79
N ILE A 67 21.50 -3.39 7.75
CA ILE A 67 21.87 -3.06 6.35
C ILE A 67 21.08 -1.82 5.91
N CYS A 68 19.76 -1.87 6.09
CA CYS A 68 18.89 -0.76 5.74
C CYS A 68 19.19 0.51 6.58
N ALA A 69 19.43 0.34 7.88
CA ALA A 69 19.79 1.46 8.75
C ALA A 69 21.08 2.17 8.27
N ALA A 70 22.10 1.40 7.89
CA ALA A 70 23.35 1.94 7.37
C ALA A 70 23.16 2.69 6.03
N ALA A 71 22.30 2.20 5.16
CA ALA A 71 21.93 2.87 3.91
C ALA A 71 21.15 4.16 4.20
N HIS A 72 20.20 4.10 5.12
CA HIS A 72 19.40 5.25 5.53
C HIS A 72 20.29 6.37 6.10
N ASP A 73 21.24 6.04 6.95
CA ASP A 73 22.21 7.02 7.50
C ASP A 73 23.03 7.68 6.39
N LYS A 74 23.47 6.94 5.38
CA LYS A 74 24.18 7.50 4.21
C LYS A 74 23.29 8.46 3.43
N ILE A 75 22.02 8.09 3.19
CA ILE A 75 21.05 8.91 2.49
C ILE A 75 20.78 10.22 3.27
N LEU A 76 20.59 10.15 4.58
CA LEU A 76 20.40 11.34 5.41
C LEU A 76 21.61 12.28 5.45
N ALA A 77 22.80 11.79 5.14
CA ALA A 77 24.00 12.61 5.03
C ALA A 77 24.08 13.38 3.70
N LEU A 78 23.29 13.01 2.70
CA LEU A 78 23.24 13.72 1.42
C LEU A 78 22.51 15.08 1.56
N PRO A 79 22.87 16.07 0.72
CA PRO A 79 22.04 17.26 0.57
C PRO A 79 20.64 16.89 0.09
N SER A 80 19.61 17.64 0.50
CA SER A 80 18.26 17.43 -0.05
C SER A 80 18.22 17.77 -1.55
N GLY A 81 17.87 16.80 -2.40
CA GLY A 81 17.71 17.02 -3.82
C GLY A 81 16.67 18.09 -4.16
N ARG A 82 15.60 18.20 -3.35
CA ARG A 82 14.56 19.25 -3.50
C ARG A 82 15.09 20.65 -3.20
N GLN A 83 16.06 20.78 -2.32
CA GLN A 83 16.64 22.07 -1.92
C GLN A 83 17.83 22.47 -2.78
N THR A 84 18.25 21.62 -3.72
CA THR A 84 19.35 21.87 -4.64
C THR A 84 18.81 22.54 -5.90
N PRO A 85 19.04 23.88 -6.07
CA PRO A 85 18.42 24.65 -7.16
C PRO A 85 19.05 24.36 -8.52
N ILE A 86 20.32 23.93 -8.55
CA ILE A 86 21.06 23.63 -9.77
C ILE A 86 20.74 22.19 -10.20
N VAL A 87 20.20 22.03 -11.41
CA VAL A 87 19.72 20.72 -11.90
C VAL A 87 20.84 19.69 -11.95
N ALA A 88 22.03 20.07 -12.40
CA ALA A 88 23.19 19.17 -12.45
C ALA A 88 23.63 18.69 -11.05
N GLU A 89 23.60 19.57 -10.05
CA GLU A 89 23.90 19.19 -8.67
C GLU A 89 22.80 18.29 -8.09
N ARG A 90 21.52 18.57 -8.42
CA ARG A 90 20.40 17.71 -8.06
C ARG A 90 20.55 16.33 -8.68
N ALA A 91 20.92 16.25 -9.97
CA ALA A 91 21.15 14.97 -10.66
C ALA A 91 22.22 14.15 -9.94
N ALA A 92 23.32 14.77 -9.52
CA ALA A 92 24.39 14.10 -8.78
C ALA A 92 23.91 13.54 -7.44
N VAL A 93 23.15 14.34 -6.65
CA VAL A 93 22.59 13.91 -5.36
C VAL A 93 21.60 12.76 -5.54
N VAL A 94 20.70 12.86 -6.52
CA VAL A 94 19.69 11.82 -6.79
C VAL A 94 20.36 10.53 -7.28
N ARG A 95 21.39 10.64 -8.10
CA ARG A 95 22.22 9.51 -8.53
C ARG A 95 22.85 8.80 -7.33
N GLU A 96 23.60 9.56 -6.51
CA GLU A 96 24.28 9.01 -5.33
C GLU A 96 23.29 8.33 -4.37
N GLY A 97 22.14 8.95 -4.11
CA GLY A 97 21.10 8.34 -3.29
C GLY A 97 20.51 7.08 -3.91
N THR A 98 20.40 7.03 -5.25
CA THR A 98 19.91 5.83 -5.96
C THR A 98 20.92 4.70 -5.89
N GLU A 99 22.22 4.97 -6.06
CA GLU A 99 23.31 4.02 -5.91
C GLU A 99 23.37 3.43 -4.49
N ILE A 100 23.18 4.25 -3.46
CA ILE A 100 23.11 3.77 -2.06
C ILE A 100 21.96 2.77 -1.87
N VAL A 101 20.78 3.04 -2.46
CA VAL A 101 19.65 2.11 -2.37
C VAL A 101 19.90 0.84 -3.17
N GLU A 102 20.52 0.94 -4.35
CA GLU A 102 20.88 -0.21 -5.16
C GLU A 102 21.86 -1.14 -4.44
N ASP A 103 22.90 -0.57 -3.82
CA ASP A 103 23.84 -1.32 -2.97
C ASP A 103 23.13 -1.96 -1.77
N MET A 104 22.22 -1.25 -1.11
CA MET A 104 21.41 -1.80 -0.01
C MET A 104 20.59 -3.01 -0.45
N VAL A 105 19.93 -2.91 -1.59
CA VAL A 105 19.11 -4.02 -2.13
C VAL A 105 20.00 -5.21 -2.48
N ALA A 106 21.18 -4.99 -3.07
CA ALA A 106 22.15 -6.05 -3.35
C ALA A 106 22.64 -6.74 -2.07
N ASP A 107 22.92 -5.97 -1.01
CA ASP A 107 23.31 -6.52 0.29
C ASP A 107 22.19 -7.36 0.92
N LEU A 108 20.92 -6.91 0.79
CA LEU A 108 19.76 -7.66 1.25
C LEU A 108 19.56 -8.97 0.46
N GLU A 109 19.78 -8.96 -0.86
CA GLU A 109 19.73 -10.15 -1.69
C GLU A 109 20.82 -11.16 -1.30
N ALA A 110 22.01 -10.70 -0.93
CA ALA A 110 23.10 -11.57 -0.48
C ALA A 110 22.73 -12.39 0.76
N ILE A 111 21.85 -11.86 1.62
CA ILE A 111 21.36 -12.55 2.83
C ILE A 111 19.99 -13.24 2.63
N ALA A 112 19.38 -13.18 1.44
CA ALA A 112 18.10 -13.80 1.16
C ALA A 112 18.04 -15.30 1.46
N HIS A 113 19.19 -15.97 1.44
CA HIS A 113 19.34 -17.39 1.79
C HIS A 113 19.01 -17.70 3.27
N LEU A 114 18.86 -16.70 4.12
CA LEU A 114 18.40 -16.84 5.50
C LEU A 114 16.89 -17.12 5.61
N VAL A 115 16.12 -16.90 4.52
CA VAL A 115 14.72 -17.29 4.41
C VAL A 115 14.69 -18.71 3.87
N THR A 116 14.28 -19.67 4.70
CA THR A 116 14.28 -21.10 4.33
C THR A 116 12.90 -21.63 4.01
N ASP A 117 11.85 -20.98 4.50
CA ASP A 117 10.47 -21.30 4.17
C ASP A 117 10.15 -20.90 2.72
N PRO A 118 9.59 -21.80 1.89
CA PRO A 118 9.31 -21.50 0.47
C PRO A 118 8.25 -20.42 0.26
N ASP A 119 7.24 -20.33 1.13
CA ASP A 119 6.19 -19.31 1.01
C ASP A 119 6.77 -17.94 1.36
N ASP A 120 7.57 -17.84 2.42
CA ASP A 120 8.30 -16.63 2.78
C ASP A 120 9.30 -16.21 1.68
N ALA A 121 9.97 -17.18 1.05
CA ALA A 121 10.88 -16.92 -0.06
C ALA A 121 10.16 -16.35 -1.30
N ASP A 122 8.92 -16.75 -1.56
CA ASP A 122 8.11 -16.18 -2.63
C ASP A 122 7.70 -14.75 -2.32
N ILE A 123 7.33 -14.44 -1.07
CA ILE A 123 7.04 -13.08 -0.60
C ILE A 123 8.28 -12.20 -0.75
N LEU A 124 9.44 -12.67 -0.28
CA LEU A 124 10.71 -11.94 -0.38
C LEU A 124 11.11 -11.67 -1.84
N ARG A 125 10.90 -12.62 -2.73
CA ARG A 125 11.16 -12.44 -4.17
C ARG A 125 10.28 -11.34 -4.79
N GLN A 126 9.00 -11.29 -4.42
CA GLN A 126 8.12 -10.21 -4.87
C GLN A 126 8.56 -8.85 -4.33
N TRP A 127 9.00 -8.79 -3.08
CA TRP A 127 9.52 -7.58 -2.47
C TRP A 127 10.78 -7.06 -3.17
N PHE A 128 11.72 -7.93 -3.54
CA PHE A 128 12.87 -7.55 -4.36
C PHE A 128 12.46 -7.09 -5.76
N GLY A 129 11.43 -7.72 -6.36
CA GLY A 129 10.85 -7.25 -7.61
C GLY A 129 10.30 -5.81 -7.50
N ASP A 130 9.62 -5.47 -6.41
CA ASP A 130 9.14 -4.09 -6.19
C ASP A 130 10.32 -3.09 -6.06
N TRP A 131 11.43 -3.50 -5.44
CA TRP A 131 12.64 -2.68 -5.38
C TRP A 131 13.30 -2.50 -6.75
N HIS A 132 13.56 -3.57 -7.51
CA HIS A 132 14.30 -3.52 -8.77
C HIS A 132 13.47 -2.97 -9.92
N ASP A 133 12.31 -3.59 -10.16
CA ASP A 133 11.52 -3.36 -11.38
C ASP A 133 10.69 -2.08 -11.31
N LEU A 134 10.46 -1.58 -10.11
CA LEU A 134 9.61 -0.39 -9.91
C LEU A 134 10.39 0.76 -9.26
N TYR A 135 10.82 0.61 -8.00
CA TYR A 135 11.45 1.72 -7.29
C TYR A 135 12.77 2.18 -7.95
N LEU A 136 13.72 1.27 -8.11
CA LEU A 136 15.02 1.61 -8.72
C LEU A 136 14.87 2.02 -10.19
N ALA A 137 13.97 1.36 -10.93
CA ALA A 137 13.69 1.75 -12.32
C ALA A 137 13.17 3.20 -12.41
N ASP A 138 12.22 3.60 -11.56
CA ASP A 138 11.71 4.97 -11.50
C ASP A 138 12.80 5.97 -11.09
N ARG A 139 13.66 5.58 -10.14
CA ARG A 139 14.78 6.39 -9.66
C ARG A 139 15.81 6.64 -10.76
N TRP A 140 16.24 5.59 -11.45
CA TRP A 140 17.20 5.70 -12.57
C TRP A 140 16.62 6.51 -13.73
N ALA A 141 15.35 6.30 -14.07
CA ALA A 141 14.67 7.12 -15.06
C ALA A 141 14.61 8.61 -14.67
N HIS A 142 14.51 8.90 -13.37
CA HIS A 142 14.56 10.27 -12.86
C HIS A 142 15.97 10.86 -12.98
N VAL A 143 17.01 10.11 -12.63
CA VAL A 143 18.42 10.51 -12.81
C VAL A 143 18.67 10.87 -14.26
N GLU A 144 18.30 10.02 -15.21
CA GLU A 144 18.47 10.25 -16.65
C GLU A 144 17.76 11.54 -17.11
N ARG A 145 16.54 11.78 -16.66
CA ARG A 145 15.84 13.06 -16.96
C ARG A 145 16.57 14.28 -16.44
N LEU A 146 17.08 14.24 -15.21
CA LEU A 146 17.83 15.34 -14.63
C LEU A 146 19.14 15.58 -15.36
N GLU A 147 19.85 14.54 -15.75
CA GLU A 147 21.14 14.63 -16.46
C GLU A 147 21.01 15.11 -17.92
N SER A 148 19.89 14.74 -18.56
CA SER A 148 19.60 15.20 -19.93
C SER A 148 18.98 16.60 -19.97
N ALA A 149 18.69 17.21 -18.84
CA ALA A 149 18.04 18.50 -18.76
C ALA A 149 18.93 19.63 -19.32
N THR A 150 18.28 20.54 -20.04
CA THR A 150 18.87 21.76 -20.57
C THR A 150 18.29 22.99 -19.85
N PRO A 151 18.87 24.18 -19.99
CA PRO A 151 18.30 25.40 -19.39
C PRO A 151 16.86 25.71 -19.82
N ASP A 152 16.44 25.16 -20.97
CA ASP A 152 15.09 25.36 -21.51
C ASP A 152 14.11 24.23 -21.13
N THR A 153 14.57 23.22 -20.36
CA THR A 153 13.72 22.10 -19.91
C THR A 153 12.68 22.60 -18.93
N PRO A 154 11.37 22.39 -19.19
CA PRO A 154 10.32 22.78 -18.26
C PRO A 154 10.46 22.11 -16.90
N GLY A 155 10.19 22.83 -15.81
CA GLY A 155 10.31 22.29 -14.46
C GLY A 155 9.43 21.07 -14.17
N GLU A 156 8.29 20.95 -14.85
CA GLU A 156 7.38 19.81 -14.81
C GLU A 156 8.02 18.52 -15.37
N ASP A 157 8.89 18.64 -16.38
CA ASP A 157 9.60 17.49 -16.95
C ASP A 157 10.71 16.99 -16.04
N LEU A 158 11.11 17.79 -15.04
CA LEU A 158 12.10 17.45 -14.03
C LEU A 158 11.46 16.80 -12.78
N ALA A 159 10.16 16.57 -12.78
CA ALA A 159 9.47 15.95 -11.66
C ALA A 159 9.79 14.44 -11.57
N PHE A 160 9.82 13.94 -10.35
CA PHE A 160 9.88 12.50 -10.13
C PHE A 160 8.54 11.86 -10.53
N LEU A 161 8.59 10.96 -11.50
CA LEU A 161 7.41 10.24 -12.02
C LEU A 161 7.43 8.81 -11.51
N VAL A 162 6.33 8.37 -10.95
CA VAL A 162 6.14 7.04 -10.37
C VAL A 162 5.22 6.23 -11.30
N GLN A 163 5.68 5.07 -11.75
CA GLN A 163 4.91 4.19 -12.64
C GLN A 163 3.76 3.50 -11.92
N ASP A 164 4.00 3.03 -10.70
CA ASP A 164 2.98 2.41 -9.84
C ASP A 164 2.96 3.08 -8.46
N LEU A 165 1.90 3.82 -8.17
CA LEU A 165 1.71 4.53 -6.88
C LEU A 165 1.61 3.60 -5.66
N GLN A 166 1.63 2.28 -5.85
CA GLN A 166 1.41 1.31 -4.78
C GLN A 166 2.68 0.58 -4.33
N TYR A 167 3.76 0.57 -5.14
CA TYR A 167 4.97 -0.17 -4.78
C TYR A 167 5.57 0.28 -3.44
N GLY A 168 5.59 1.58 -3.18
CA GLY A 168 6.08 2.10 -1.90
C GLY A 168 5.31 1.53 -0.71
N ARG A 169 3.98 1.41 -0.82
CA ARG A 169 3.17 0.80 0.25
C ARG A 169 3.44 -0.69 0.42
N ARG A 170 3.75 -1.42 -0.67
CA ARG A 170 4.09 -2.84 -0.58
C ARG A 170 5.45 -3.04 0.06
N ILE A 171 6.44 -2.25 -0.34
CA ILE A 171 7.78 -2.26 0.25
C ILE A 171 7.70 -1.94 1.75
N ASP A 172 7.08 -0.81 2.11
CA ASP A 172 6.91 -0.37 3.49
C ASP A 172 6.04 -1.35 4.29
N GLY A 173 5.02 -1.93 3.67
CA GLY A 173 4.13 -2.89 4.30
C GLY A 173 4.86 -4.13 4.76
N LEU A 174 5.68 -4.74 3.90
CA LEU A 174 6.48 -5.90 4.26
C LEU A 174 7.52 -5.56 5.33
N ALA A 175 8.20 -4.42 5.18
CA ALA A 175 9.18 -3.95 6.14
C ALA A 175 8.57 -3.80 7.54
N ASN A 176 7.43 -3.09 7.66
CA ASN A 176 6.75 -2.86 8.92
C ASN A 176 6.21 -4.15 9.58
N VAL A 177 5.65 -5.07 8.78
CA VAL A 177 5.12 -6.34 9.29
C VAL A 177 6.22 -7.23 9.86
N ASN A 178 7.44 -7.11 9.32
CA ASN A 178 8.60 -7.91 9.71
C ASN A 178 9.53 -7.22 10.71
N ASP A 179 9.13 -6.04 11.24
CA ASP A 179 9.89 -5.26 12.22
C ASP A 179 11.30 -4.86 11.69
N ILE A 180 11.40 -4.52 10.37
CA ILE A 180 12.59 -3.98 9.70
C ILE A 180 12.30 -2.56 9.23
N GLU A 181 11.98 -1.70 10.19
CA GLU A 181 11.48 -0.34 9.93
C GLU A 181 12.47 0.55 9.16
N ALA A 182 13.76 0.21 9.20
CA ALA A 182 14.77 0.91 8.42
C ALA A 182 14.72 0.60 6.91
N CYS A 183 14.06 -0.51 6.51
CA CYS A 183 13.93 -0.95 5.12
C CYS A 183 12.70 -0.38 4.40
N VAL A 184 12.15 0.73 4.88
CA VAL A 184 11.10 1.46 4.16
C VAL A 184 11.69 2.27 3.01
N VAL A 185 10.85 2.61 2.05
CA VAL A 185 11.25 3.47 0.92
C VAL A 185 11.81 4.78 1.47
N PRO A 186 13.05 5.14 1.13
CA PRO A 186 13.62 6.42 1.55
C PRO A 186 12.73 7.57 1.09
N GLY A 187 12.52 8.53 1.98
CA GLY A 187 11.84 9.76 1.63
C GLY A 187 12.63 10.55 0.57
N ASP A 188 12.21 11.77 0.33
CA ASP A 188 12.79 12.60 -0.73
C ASP A 188 14.32 12.77 -0.61
N ILE A 189 15.01 12.16 -1.54
CA ILE A 189 16.42 12.42 -1.86
C ILE A 189 16.46 13.53 -2.89
#